data_34e1f385301bca7454cbc7a80562938a
#
_entry.id   34e1f385301bca7454cbc7a80562938a
#
_cell.length_a   1.000
_cell.length_b   1.000
_cell.length_c   1.000
_cell.angle_alpha   90.00
_cell.angle_beta   90.00
_cell.angle_gamma   90.00
#
_symmetry.space_group_name_H-M   'P 1'
#
loop_
_entity.id
_entity.type
_entity.pdbx_description
1 polymer ?
#
loop_
_entity_poly.entity_id
_entity_poly.type
_entity_poly.pdbx_seq_one_letter_code
_entity_poly.pdbx_strand_id
1 'polypeptide(L)'
;ILALLSSKVAEYDDLLLSNQEILADLDFVFAKGELSISMKATEPIFNTKGYINIKKARHPLLNPETVVPTNIYIGKDFNTLLITGPNTGGKTVTLKTVGLFTLMGQSGLHISAFDNSQLTVFDEVFADIGDEQSIEQSLSTFSSHMTNIVKILDKITNNSLVLLDELGAGTDPTEGAALAISIIQYLHKIGVRTLVTTHYSELKLFALSTEGVENASCEFDVQTLRPTYRLLIGVPGKSNAFAISQRLGLPEFLIEDAKEVLSHEDVKFEDVITDLEINRKSLEIEKEKAEEYRKEAERLRVEAQKQREKLNSQREKIIRKANEEARILISDAKDEADKVLKEIRKLQRIGNTKAIEEKRQSLKDKMSKVESKLSKNEKKNYNVPEKLVIGDKVKVHSLNQSGVVATLPDKNGNVTVKTGIMKVTVNIKDLSLDQSDSVIMATPKRFASSIKRKKASNVSAEIDLRGCL
;
A
#
# COMPACT_ATOMS: atom_id res chain seq x y z
N ILE A 1 49.48 34.31 -40.61
CA ILE A 1 49.20 33.76 -39.25
C ILE A 1 47.83 33.06 -39.22
N LEU A 2 46.72 33.71 -39.65
CA LEU A 2 45.38 33.10 -39.60
C LEU A 2 45.27 31.83 -40.45
N ALA A 3 45.81 31.81 -41.66
CA ALA A 3 45.81 30.61 -42.52
C ALA A 3 46.56 29.43 -41.86
N LEU A 4 47.69 29.72 -41.20
CA LEU A 4 48.47 28.70 -40.49
C LEU A 4 47.72 28.15 -39.28
N LEU A 5 47.03 29.01 -38.55
CA LEU A 5 46.19 28.59 -37.39
C LEU A 5 44.99 27.77 -37.87
N SER A 6 44.30 28.20 -38.94
CA SER A 6 43.20 27.45 -39.54
C SER A 6 43.65 26.09 -40.04
N SER A 7 44.81 25.97 -40.69
CA SER A 7 45.37 24.69 -41.15
C SER A 7 45.64 23.74 -39.97
N LYS A 8 46.17 24.28 -38.82
CA LYS A 8 46.39 23.46 -37.63
C LYS A 8 45.09 23.02 -36.94
N VAL A 9 44.06 23.87 -36.92
CA VAL A 9 42.75 23.50 -36.40
C VAL A 9 42.09 22.43 -37.28
N ALA A 10 42.27 22.52 -38.63
CA ALA A 10 41.74 21.53 -39.56
C ALA A 10 42.36 20.12 -39.38
N GLU A 11 43.56 19.99 -38.79
CA GLU A 11 44.11 18.67 -38.39
C GLU A 11 43.28 17.95 -37.34
N TYR A 12 42.47 18.68 -36.55
CA TYR A 12 41.63 18.17 -35.46
C TYR A 12 40.15 18.32 -35.74
N ASP A 13 39.74 18.55 -36.97
CA ASP A 13 38.36 18.85 -37.38
C ASP A 13 37.38 17.76 -36.91
N ASP A 14 37.65 16.50 -37.19
CA ASP A 14 36.83 15.37 -36.78
C ASP A 14 36.68 15.26 -35.27
N LEU A 15 37.76 15.53 -34.52
CA LEU A 15 37.73 15.50 -33.06
C LEU A 15 36.90 16.65 -32.47
N LEU A 16 37.02 17.83 -33.08
CA LEU A 16 36.27 19.01 -32.65
C LEU A 16 34.78 18.84 -32.91
N LEU A 17 34.39 18.31 -34.07
CA LEU A 17 33.02 18.00 -34.41
C LEU A 17 32.43 16.93 -33.47
N SER A 18 33.16 15.84 -33.24
CA SER A 18 32.74 14.79 -32.31
C SER A 18 32.57 15.32 -30.88
N ASN A 19 33.50 16.17 -30.42
CA ASN A 19 33.35 16.78 -29.10
C ASN A 19 32.16 17.71 -29.01
N GLN A 20 31.81 18.43 -30.06
CA GLN A 20 30.65 19.30 -30.14
C GLN A 20 29.35 18.49 -30.03
N GLU A 21 29.26 17.36 -30.76
CA GLU A 21 28.12 16.45 -30.66
C GLU A 21 27.98 15.88 -29.25
N ILE A 22 29.05 15.38 -28.65
CA ILE A 22 29.06 14.86 -27.28
C ILE A 22 28.61 15.92 -26.25
N LEU A 23 29.09 17.17 -26.42
CA LEU A 23 28.69 18.27 -25.53
C LEU A 23 27.20 18.61 -25.68
N ALA A 24 26.69 18.61 -26.90
CA ALA A 24 25.26 18.84 -27.14
C ALA A 24 24.38 17.71 -26.51
N ASP A 25 24.81 16.46 -26.64
CA ASP A 25 24.11 15.32 -26.03
C ASP A 25 24.14 15.41 -24.49
N LEU A 26 25.28 15.77 -23.91
CA LEU A 26 25.40 15.96 -22.46
C LEU A 26 24.51 17.10 -21.97
N ASP A 27 24.51 18.25 -22.66
CA ASP A 27 23.62 19.38 -22.32
C ASP A 27 22.16 18.96 -22.34
N PHE A 28 21.75 18.21 -23.36
CA PHE A 28 20.41 17.66 -23.47
C PHE A 28 20.05 16.70 -22.33
N VAL A 29 20.98 15.82 -21.92
CA VAL A 29 20.79 14.92 -20.78
C VAL A 29 20.62 15.71 -19.47
N PHE A 30 21.46 16.74 -19.25
CA PHE A 30 21.33 17.59 -18.07
C PHE A 30 20.01 18.38 -18.07
N ALA A 31 19.60 18.93 -19.21
CA ALA A 31 18.31 19.63 -19.34
C ALA A 31 17.13 18.73 -19.00
N LYS A 32 17.13 17.45 -19.44
CA LYS A 32 16.12 16.46 -19.04
C LYS A 32 16.15 16.20 -17.53
N GLY A 33 17.33 16.10 -16.94
CA GLY A 33 17.52 15.91 -15.50
C GLY A 33 16.97 17.08 -14.69
N GLU A 34 17.29 18.30 -15.08
CA GLU A 34 16.77 19.51 -14.43
C GLU A 34 15.24 19.62 -14.55
N LEU A 35 14.69 19.33 -15.74
CA LEU A 35 13.24 19.29 -15.94
C LEU A 35 12.59 18.28 -15.02
N SER A 36 13.15 17.07 -14.89
CA SER A 36 12.66 16.02 -14.00
C SER A 36 12.62 16.49 -12.54
N ILE A 37 13.68 17.12 -12.06
CA ILE A 37 13.78 17.64 -10.70
C ILE A 37 12.75 18.76 -10.47
N SER A 38 12.64 19.70 -11.41
CA SER A 38 11.72 20.85 -11.30
C SER A 38 10.26 20.41 -11.22
N MET A 39 9.88 19.38 -11.98
CA MET A 39 8.53 18.83 -12.00
C MET A 39 8.29 17.77 -10.89
N LYS A 40 9.30 17.44 -10.08
CA LYS A 40 9.26 16.30 -9.14
C LYS A 40 8.76 15.04 -9.86
N ALA A 41 9.33 14.78 -11.03
CA ALA A 41 8.94 13.70 -11.93
C ALA A 41 9.67 12.39 -11.60
N THR A 42 9.10 11.28 -12.03
CA THR A 42 9.67 9.94 -11.87
C THR A 42 9.75 9.24 -13.23
N GLU A 43 10.66 8.28 -13.34
CA GLU A 43 10.81 7.45 -14.52
C GLU A 43 9.59 6.53 -14.69
N PRO A 44 8.87 6.57 -15.81
CA PRO A 44 7.78 5.64 -16.08
C PRO A 44 8.31 4.26 -16.49
N ILE A 45 7.63 3.20 -16.06
CA ILE A 45 7.93 1.84 -16.49
C ILE A 45 7.17 1.56 -17.78
N PHE A 46 7.89 1.25 -18.86
CA PHE A 46 7.28 0.90 -20.14
C PHE A 46 6.90 -0.57 -20.22
N ASN A 47 5.74 -0.85 -20.83
CA ASN A 47 5.27 -2.19 -21.13
C ASN A 47 4.82 -2.31 -22.60
N THR A 48 4.74 -3.54 -23.09
CA THR A 48 4.30 -3.87 -24.46
C THR A 48 2.87 -4.41 -24.50
N LYS A 49 2.13 -4.32 -23.40
CA LYS A 49 0.77 -4.89 -23.26
C LYS A 49 -0.33 -3.89 -23.57
N GLY A 50 0.01 -2.67 -23.96
CA GLY A 50 -0.96 -1.60 -24.18
C GLY A 50 -1.61 -1.10 -22.90
N TYR A 51 -0.95 -1.21 -21.74
CA TYR A 51 -1.46 -0.84 -20.45
C TYR A 51 -0.87 0.48 -19.96
N ILE A 52 -1.74 1.42 -19.63
CA ILE A 52 -1.39 2.68 -18.94
C ILE A 52 -1.89 2.57 -17.50
N ASN A 53 -1.03 2.91 -16.52
CA ASN A 53 -1.40 3.04 -15.12
C ASN A 53 -0.57 4.14 -14.48
N ILE A 54 -1.13 5.32 -14.42
CA ILE A 54 -0.48 6.52 -13.89
C ILE A 54 -1.01 6.76 -12.47
N LYS A 55 -0.10 6.72 -11.50
CA LYS A 55 -0.42 6.91 -10.09
C LYS A 55 -0.14 8.35 -9.68
N LYS A 56 -1.11 9.00 -9.07
CA LYS A 56 -0.98 10.39 -8.58
C LYS A 56 -0.42 11.34 -9.65
N ALA A 57 -0.97 11.26 -10.86
CA ALA A 57 -0.65 12.13 -11.99
C ALA A 57 -0.91 13.60 -11.64
N ARG A 58 0.04 14.46 -11.93
CA ARG A 58 -0.06 15.92 -11.78
C ARG A 58 0.29 16.57 -13.11
N HIS A 59 -0.64 17.30 -13.70
CA HIS A 59 -0.38 17.97 -14.96
C HIS A 59 0.80 18.97 -14.79
N PRO A 60 1.88 18.88 -15.56
CA PRO A 60 3.12 19.60 -15.31
C PRO A 60 3.03 21.11 -15.45
N LEU A 61 2.03 21.61 -16.19
CA LEU A 61 1.78 23.05 -16.38
C LEU A 61 0.83 23.64 -15.32
N LEU A 62 0.32 22.84 -14.38
CA LEU A 62 -0.47 23.34 -13.26
C LEU A 62 0.41 23.61 -12.06
N ASN A 63 -0.04 24.53 -11.19
CA ASN A 63 0.69 24.86 -9.97
C ASN A 63 0.87 23.60 -9.10
N PRO A 64 2.10 23.17 -8.79
CA PRO A 64 2.40 21.95 -8.02
C PRO A 64 1.82 21.91 -6.61
N GLU A 65 1.51 23.09 -6.02
CA GLU A 65 0.98 23.21 -4.66
C GLU A 65 -0.54 23.01 -4.60
N THR A 66 -1.23 23.33 -5.69
CA THR A 66 -2.70 23.31 -5.75
C THR A 66 -3.26 22.17 -6.60
N VAL A 67 -2.43 21.57 -7.47
CA VAL A 67 -2.87 20.47 -8.34
C VAL A 67 -3.24 19.24 -7.51
N VAL A 68 -4.42 18.69 -7.77
CA VAL A 68 -4.88 17.45 -7.13
C VAL A 68 -4.34 16.25 -7.91
N PRO A 69 -3.57 15.35 -7.25
CA PRO A 69 -3.04 14.16 -7.91
C PRO A 69 -4.16 13.17 -8.27
N THR A 70 -4.16 12.69 -9.51
CA THR A 70 -5.20 11.80 -10.04
C THR A 70 -4.62 10.44 -10.42
N ASN A 71 -5.37 9.35 -10.16
CA ASN A 71 -5.02 8.00 -10.62
C ASN A 71 -5.77 7.68 -11.90
N ILE A 72 -5.03 7.24 -12.94
CA ILE A 72 -5.60 6.96 -14.26
C ILE A 72 -5.07 5.62 -14.75
N TYR A 73 -5.95 4.72 -15.17
CA TYR A 73 -5.53 3.43 -15.75
C TYR A 73 -6.47 3.01 -16.88
N ILE A 74 -5.91 2.36 -17.89
CA ILE A 74 -6.61 1.84 -19.09
C ILE A 74 -5.77 0.75 -19.77
N GLY A 75 -6.41 -0.18 -20.47
CA GLY A 75 -5.74 -1.17 -21.32
C GLY A 75 -5.58 -2.55 -20.69
N LYS A 76 -6.08 -2.78 -19.46
CA LYS A 76 -6.06 -4.10 -18.80
C LYS A 76 -7.44 -4.77 -18.86
N ASP A 77 -8.40 -4.20 -18.19
CA ASP A 77 -9.76 -4.74 -18.09
C ASP A 77 -10.71 -4.06 -19.10
N PHE A 78 -10.36 -2.89 -19.56
CA PHE A 78 -11.08 -2.10 -20.58
C PHE A 78 -10.10 -1.33 -21.46
N ASN A 79 -10.48 -1.05 -22.69
CA ASN A 79 -9.71 -0.26 -23.66
C ASN A 79 -10.30 1.12 -23.96
N THR A 80 -11.49 1.39 -23.44
CA THR A 80 -12.19 2.67 -23.61
C THR A 80 -12.61 3.21 -22.26
N LEU A 81 -12.30 4.48 -21.97
CA LEU A 81 -12.65 5.17 -20.73
C LEU A 81 -13.52 6.38 -21.05
N LEU A 82 -14.76 6.36 -20.59
CA LEU A 82 -15.72 7.46 -20.70
C LEU A 82 -15.68 8.31 -19.43
N ILE A 83 -15.22 9.56 -19.56
CA ILE A 83 -15.08 10.49 -18.44
C ILE A 83 -16.25 11.47 -18.46
N THR A 84 -17.04 11.45 -17.39
CA THR A 84 -18.24 12.30 -17.24
C THR A 84 -18.10 13.25 -16.05
N GLY A 85 -19.01 14.19 -15.92
CA GLY A 85 -19.00 15.19 -14.83
C GLY A 85 -19.04 16.64 -15.35
N PRO A 86 -19.02 17.64 -14.47
CA PRO A 86 -19.06 19.05 -14.86
C PRO A 86 -17.81 19.48 -15.62
N ASN A 87 -17.92 20.50 -16.48
CA ASN A 87 -16.79 21.00 -17.29
C ASN A 87 -15.64 21.50 -16.41
N THR A 88 -15.95 22.09 -15.28
CA THR A 88 -14.96 22.55 -14.28
C THR A 88 -14.29 21.41 -13.51
N GLY A 89 -14.74 20.15 -13.65
CA GLY A 89 -14.29 19.00 -12.86
C GLY A 89 -12.90 18.46 -13.23
N GLY A 90 -12.29 18.94 -14.32
CA GLY A 90 -10.96 18.51 -14.74
C GLY A 90 -10.96 17.40 -15.81
N LYS A 91 -12.07 17.15 -16.51
CA LYS A 91 -12.17 16.17 -17.61
C LYS A 91 -11.09 16.37 -18.67
N THR A 92 -11.07 17.56 -19.29
CA THR A 92 -10.08 17.96 -20.29
C THR A 92 -8.64 17.89 -19.79
N VAL A 93 -8.40 18.27 -18.53
CA VAL A 93 -7.08 18.19 -17.90
C VAL A 93 -6.62 16.72 -17.79
N THR A 94 -7.53 15.82 -17.46
CA THR A 94 -7.23 14.38 -17.39
C THR A 94 -6.80 13.84 -18.76
N LEU A 95 -7.54 14.16 -19.83
CA LEU A 95 -7.17 13.79 -21.21
C LEU A 95 -5.80 14.35 -21.59
N LYS A 96 -5.60 15.67 -21.39
CA LYS A 96 -4.32 16.33 -21.68
C LYS A 96 -3.16 15.69 -20.90
N THR A 97 -3.38 15.32 -19.62
CA THR A 97 -2.35 14.69 -18.79
C THR A 97 -1.92 13.33 -19.37
N VAL A 98 -2.88 12.48 -19.75
CA VAL A 98 -2.57 11.16 -20.34
C VAL A 98 -1.81 11.30 -21.65
N GLY A 99 -2.29 12.16 -22.55
CA GLY A 99 -1.64 12.41 -23.85
C GLY A 99 -0.22 12.95 -23.67
N LEU A 100 -0.07 13.98 -22.83
CA LEU A 100 1.22 14.61 -22.58
C LEU A 100 2.22 13.63 -21.94
N PHE A 101 1.79 12.86 -20.93
CA PHE A 101 2.67 11.87 -20.29
C PHE A 101 3.10 10.75 -21.23
N THR A 102 2.21 10.33 -22.12
CA THR A 102 2.55 9.35 -23.15
C THR A 102 3.62 9.91 -24.09
N LEU A 103 3.45 11.12 -24.59
CA LEU A 103 4.44 11.78 -25.48
C LEU A 103 5.76 12.07 -24.74
N MET A 104 5.71 12.58 -23.51
CA MET A 104 6.89 12.81 -22.69
C MET A 104 7.67 11.51 -22.46
N GLY A 105 6.99 10.46 -22.03
CA GLY A 105 7.62 9.16 -21.78
C GLY A 105 8.26 8.57 -23.04
N GLN A 106 7.56 8.58 -24.17
CA GLN A 106 8.10 8.11 -25.46
C GLN A 106 9.28 8.95 -25.96
N SER A 107 9.38 10.22 -25.54
CA SER A 107 10.54 11.09 -25.79
C SER A 107 11.68 10.93 -24.79
N GLY A 108 11.58 9.95 -23.87
CA GLY A 108 12.59 9.70 -22.83
C GLY A 108 12.64 10.76 -21.74
N LEU A 109 11.50 11.40 -21.43
CA LEU A 109 11.32 12.30 -20.31
C LEU A 109 10.65 11.60 -19.14
N HIS A 110 10.95 12.02 -17.94
CA HIS A 110 10.24 11.64 -16.74
C HIS A 110 8.86 12.31 -16.68
N ILE A 111 7.91 11.72 -15.95
CA ILE A 111 6.55 12.21 -15.80
C ILE A 111 6.25 12.63 -14.37
N SER A 112 5.44 13.67 -14.18
CA SER A 112 5.02 14.17 -12.84
C SER A 112 3.99 13.24 -12.22
N ALA A 113 4.38 12.00 -11.92
CA ALA A 113 3.55 10.95 -11.34
C ALA A 113 4.29 10.25 -10.19
N PHE A 114 3.61 9.34 -9.52
CA PHE A 114 4.22 8.55 -8.45
C PHE A 114 4.98 7.34 -9.00
N ASP A 115 5.95 6.85 -8.22
CA ASP A 115 6.78 5.70 -8.57
C ASP A 115 5.95 4.48 -9.02
N ASN A 116 6.53 3.68 -9.90
CA ASN A 116 5.87 2.52 -10.53
C ASN A 116 4.63 2.89 -11.35
N SER A 117 4.55 4.10 -11.89
CA SER A 117 3.63 4.44 -12.97
C SER A 117 4.06 3.73 -14.25
N GLN A 118 3.09 3.20 -14.98
CA GLN A 118 3.33 2.41 -16.19
C GLN A 118 2.76 3.12 -17.41
N LEU A 119 3.53 3.14 -18.47
CA LEU A 119 3.12 3.60 -19.80
C LEU A 119 3.34 2.49 -20.81
N THR A 120 2.76 2.65 -22.00
CA THR A 120 3.02 1.81 -23.16
C THR A 120 3.47 2.68 -24.34
N VAL A 121 4.10 2.07 -25.32
CA VAL A 121 4.49 2.75 -26.54
C VAL A 121 3.35 2.63 -27.55
N PHE A 122 2.89 3.76 -28.06
CA PHE A 122 1.91 3.85 -29.13
C PHE A 122 2.59 4.28 -30.45
N ASP A 123 2.08 3.79 -31.55
CA ASP A 123 2.53 4.21 -32.89
C ASP A 123 2.11 5.64 -33.16
N GLU A 124 0.86 5.97 -32.76
CA GLU A 124 0.27 7.28 -32.96
C GLU A 124 -0.53 7.71 -31.71
N VAL A 125 -0.50 9.00 -31.39
CA VAL A 125 -1.31 9.63 -30.35
C VAL A 125 -2.17 10.71 -31.00
N PHE A 126 -3.46 10.46 -31.08
CA PHE A 126 -4.42 11.38 -31.66
C PHE A 126 -5.18 12.13 -30.56
N ALA A 127 -5.40 13.41 -30.79
CA ALA A 127 -6.15 14.25 -29.86
C ALA A 127 -7.12 15.16 -30.62
N ASP A 128 -8.37 15.12 -30.22
CA ASP A 128 -9.39 16.10 -30.59
C ASP A 128 -9.78 16.81 -29.27
N ILE A 129 -9.00 17.80 -28.90
CA ILE A 129 -9.09 18.53 -27.62
C ILE A 129 -8.94 20.03 -27.89
N GLY A 130 -9.98 20.80 -27.68
CA GLY A 130 -9.88 22.25 -27.81
C GLY A 130 -11.23 22.93 -27.59
N ASP A 131 -11.23 24.07 -26.88
CA ASP A 131 -12.32 25.03 -26.86
C ASP A 131 -12.15 25.97 -28.06
N GLU A 132 -13.00 25.85 -29.05
CA GLU A 132 -13.07 26.82 -30.15
C GLU A 132 -13.76 28.11 -29.70
N GLN A 133 -13.17 28.77 -28.71
CA GLN A 133 -13.60 30.13 -28.33
C GLN A 133 -13.01 31.23 -29.23
N SER A 134 -12.46 30.89 -30.41
CA SER A 134 -12.01 31.89 -31.38
C SER A 134 -13.18 32.38 -32.19
N ILE A 135 -13.52 33.63 -31.97
CA ILE A 135 -14.63 34.40 -32.60
C ILE A 135 -14.56 34.43 -34.14
N GLU A 136 -13.47 33.98 -34.74
CA GLU A 136 -13.21 34.13 -36.18
C GLU A 136 -13.55 32.89 -37.04
N GLN A 137 -13.93 31.74 -36.49
CA GLN A 137 -14.29 30.53 -37.27
C GLN A 137 -15.69 30.03 -36.88
N SER A 138 -16.68 30.65 -37.51
CA SER A 138 -18.11 30.33 -37.36
C SER A 138 -18.62 29.17 -38.21
N LEU A 139 -17.75 28.28 -38.70
CA LEU A 139 -18.16 26.94 -39.12
C LEU A 139 -18.36 26.15 -37.85
N SER A 140 -19.58 25.64 -37.60
CA SER A 140 -20.00 25.08 -36.32
C SER A 140 -18.88 24.21 -35.71
N THR A 141 -18.66 24.41 -34.42
CA THR A 141 -17.73 23.63 -33.55
C THR A 141 -17.80 22.13 -33.86
N PHE A 142 -19.00 21.62 -34.10
CA PHE A 142 -19.29 20.26 -34.51
C PHE A 142 -18.60 19.84 -35.81
N SER A 143 -18.66 20.68 -36.89
CA SER A 143 -18.05 20.33 -38.19
C SER A 143 -16.54 20.24 -38.12
N SER A 144 -15.92 21.06 -37.29
CA SER A 144 -14.48 21.06 -37.02
C SER A 144 -14.02 19.79 -36.34
N HIS A 145 -14.69 19.41 -35.24
CA HIS A 145 -14.45 18.17 -34.53
C HIS A 145 -14.65 16.95 -35.44
N MET A 146 -15.75 16.90 -36.19
CA MET A 146 -16.00 15.78 -37.12
C MET A 146 -14.93 15.68 -38.21
N THR A 147 -14.47 16.81 -38.77
CA THR A 147 -13.39 16.82 -39.75
C THR A 147 -12.09 16.25 -39.18
N ASN A 148 -11.77 16.58 -37.94
CA ASN A 148 -10.60 16.04 -37.27
C ASN A 148 -10.77 14.56 -36.92
N ILE A 149 -11.93 14.14 -36.43
CA ILE A 149 -12.24 12.72 -36.19
C ILE A 149 -12.13 11.88 -37.47
N VAL A 150 -12.64 12.36 -38.62
CA VAL A 150 -12.49 11.67 -39.90
C VAL A 150 -11.01 11.45 -40.22
N LYS A 151 -10.15 12.45 -40.06
CA LYS A 151 -8.70 12.32 -40.27
C LYS A 151 -8.05 11.34 -39.31
N ILE A 152 -8.52 11.26 -38.06
CA ILE A 152 -8.06 10.28 -37.08
C ILE A 152 -8.45 8.87 -37.56
N LEU A 153 -9.71 8.67 -37.93
CA LEU A 153 -10.21 7.36 -38.36
C LEU A 153 -9.51 6.82 -39.61
N ASP A 154 -9.02 7.69 -40.48
CA ASP A 154 -8.26 7.30 -41.68
C ASP A 154 -6.84 6.80 -41.34
N LYS A 155 -6.25 7.23 -40.22
CA LYS A 155 -4.84 6.94 -39.87
C LYS A 155 -4.67 5.98 -38.69
N ILE A 156 -5.77 5.66 -38.03
CA ILE A 156 -5.73 4.91 -36.76
C ILE A 156 -5.24 3.48 -36.99
N THR A 157 -4.42 3.00 -36.03
CA THR A 157 -3.99 1.61 -35.91
C THR A 157 -4.50 1.01 -34.59
N ASN A 158 -4.43 -0.30 -34.43
CA ASN A 158 -4.81 -0.96 -33.17
C ASN A 158 -3.90 -0.59 -31.99
N ASN A 159 -2.72 -0.05 -32.26
CA ASN A 159 -1.77 0.44 -31.26
C ASN A 159 -1.73 1.97 -31.17
N SER A 160 -2.88 2.61 -31.36
CA SER A 160 -3.03 4.07 -31.21
C SER A 160 -3.65 4.43 -29.85
N LEU A 161 -3.35 5.65 -29.39
CA LEU A 161 -4.05 6.33 -28.28
C LEU A 161 -4.92 7.43 -28.87
N VAL A 162 -6.22 7.44 -28.54
CA VAL A 162 -7.18 8.43 -29.01
C VAL A 162 -7.80 9.17 -27.83
N LEU A 163 -7.76 10.48 -27.90
CA LEU A 163 -8.23 11.39 -26.86
C LEU A 163 -9.28 12.31 -27.50
N LEU A 164 -10.55 12.17 -27.08
CA LEU A 164 -11.68 12.93 -27.63
C LEU A 164 -12.33 13.74 -26.50
N ASP A 165 -12.36 15.05 -26.65
CA ASP A 165 -13.01 15.94 -25.68
C ASP A 165 -14.39 16.36 -26.18
N GLU A 166 -15.40 16.29 -25.31
CA GLU A 166 -16.80 16.65 -25.57
C GLU A 166 -17.37 16.01 -26.84
N LEU A 167 -17.11 14.72 -27.07
CA LEU A 167 -17.51 14.00 -28.28
C LEU A 167 -19.02 14.11 -28.54
N GLY A 168 -19.39 14.56 -29.73
CA GLY A 168 -20.77 14.73 -30.17
C GLY A 168 -21.39 16.07 -29.80
N ALA A 169 -20.68 16.96 -29.09
CA ALA A 169 -21.19 18.29 -28.75
C ALA A 169 -21.34 19.20 -29.97
N GLY A 170 -22.21 20.20 -29.87
CA GLY A 170 -22.39 21.24 -30.91
C GLY A 170 -23.43 20.92 -31.97
N THR A 171 -24.20 19.81 -31.84
CA THR A 171 -25.34 19.46 -32.69
C THR A 171 -26.56 19.08 -31.85
N ASP A 172 -27.63 18.55 -32.46
CA ASP A 172 -28.76 17.99 -31.74
C ASP A 172 -28.25 16.91 -30.75
N PRO A 173 -28.67 16.94 -29.49
CA PRO A 173 -28.16 16.03 -28.46
C PRO A 173 -28.36 14.55 -28.79
N THR A 174 -29.50 14.19 -29.41
CA THR A 174 -29.83 12.82 -29.75
C THR A 174 -28.95 12.29 -30.90
N GLU A 175 -28.77 13.13 -31.93
CA GLU A 175 -27.89 12.82 -33.06
C GLU A 175 -26.44 12.78 -32.65
N GLY A 176 -26.00 13.74 -31.81
CA GLY A 176 -24.65 13.81 -31.27
C GLY A 176 -24.30 12.60 -30.42
N ALA A 177 -25.19 12.17 -29.54
CA ALA A 177 -25.01 10.96 -28.72
C ALA A 177 -24.94 9.69 -29.58
N ALA A 178 -25.82 9.56 -30.60
CA ALA A 178 -25.83 8.39 -31.49
C ALA A 178 -24.52 8.28 -32.32
N LEU A 179 -24.03 9.39 -32.86
CA LEU A 179 -22.76 9.45 -33.58
C LEU A 179 -21.59 9.13 -32.65
N ALA A 180 -21.57 9.70 -31.43
CA ALA A 180 -20.53 9.42 -30.45
C ALA A 180 -20.46 7.93 -30.09
N ILE A 181 -21.60 7.29 -29.82
CA ILE A 181 -21.68 5.84 -29.56
C ILE A 181 -21.11 5.05 -30.74
N SER A 182 -21.49 5.39 -31.98
CA SER A 182 -21.01 4.69 -33.18
C SER A 182 -19.49 4.80 -33.35
N ILE A 183 -18.93 6.00 -33.13
CA ILE A 183 -17.49 6.26 -33.17
C ILE A 183 -16.76 5.43 -32.10
N ILE A 184 -17.25 5.48 -30.87
CA ILE A 184 -16.65 4.74 -29.73
C ILE A 184 -16.70 3.23 -29.99
N GLN A 185 -17.83 2.70 -30.46
CA GLN A 185 -17.96 1.28 -30.83
C GLN A 185 -16.95 0.85 -31.88
N TYR A 186 -16.74 1.69 -32.89
CA TYR A 186 -15.74 1.42 -33.93
C TYR A 186 -14.33 1.37 -33.36
N LEU A 187 -13.93 2.39 -32.56
CA LEU A 187 -12.62 2.45 -31.91
C LEU A 187 -12.39 1.29 -30.94
N HIS A 188 -13.40 0.96 -30.15
CA HIS A 188 -13.41 -0.17 -29.24
C HIS A 188 -13.23 -1.50 -29.96
N LYS A 189 -13.93 -1.72 -31.08
CA LYS A 189 -13.84 -2.95 -31.89
C LYS A 189 -12.45 -3.17 -32.51
N ILE A 190 -11.76 -2.11 -32.88
CA ILE A 190 -10.37 -2.16 -33.37
C ILE A 190 -9.39 -2.43 -32.21
N GLY A 191 -9.77 -2.20 -30.97
CA GLY A 191 -8.94 -2.39 -29.79
C GLY A 191 -8.05 -1.21 -29.42
N VAL A 192 -8.36 -0.02 -29.95
CA VAL A 192 -7.66 1.24 -29.66
C VAL A 192 -7.85 1.67 -28.22
N ARG A 193 -6.82 2.28 -27.59
CA ARG A 193 -6.97 2.90 -26.29
C ARG A 193 -7.61 4.25 -26.44
N THR A 194 -8.82 4.39 -25.94
CA THR A 194 -9.64 5.57 -26.18
C THR A 194 -10.07 6.20 -24.85
N LEU A 195 -9.78 7.49 -24.65
CA LEU A 195 -10.34 8.28 -23.57
C LEU A 195 -11.28 9.32 -24.17
N VAL A 196 -12.51 9.38 -23.68
CA VAL A 196 -13.54 10.27 -24.20
C VAL A 196 -14.14 11.05 -23.04
N THR A 197 -14.35 12.36 -23.21
CA THR A 197 -15.20 13.12 -22.28
C THR A 197 -16.55 13.36 -22.91
N THR A 198 -17.58 13.35 -22.08
CA THR A 198 -18.96 13.63 -22.51
C THR A 198 -19.82 14.08 -21.35
N HIS A 199 -20.94 14.70 -21.69
CA HIS A 199 -22.02 15.02 -20.74
C HIS A 199 -23.33 14.30 -21.07
N TYR A 200 -23.37 13.48 -22.13
CA TYR A 200 -24.56 12.73 -22.54
C TYR A 200 -24.82 11.51 -21.63
N SER A 201 -26.07 11.36 -21.21
CA SER A 201 -26.52 10.24 -20.36
C SER A 201 -26.54 8.92 -21.13
N GLU A 202 -26.83 8.96 -22.43
CA GLU A 202 -26.84 7.80 -23.33
C GLU A 202 -25.46 7.11 -23.39
N LEU A 203 -24.38 7.89 -23.38
CA LEU A 203 -23.03 7.35 -23.38
C LEU A 203 -22.67 6.67 -22.04
N LYS A 204 -23.18 7.20 -20.92
CA LYS A 204 -23.04 6.55 -19.61
C LYS A 204 -23.69 5.16 -19.59
N LEU A 205 -24.92 5.08 -20.14
CA LEU A 205 -25.66 3.81 -20.27
C LEU A 205 -24.94 2.84 -21.21
N PHE A 206 -24.45 3.34 -22.34
CA PHE A 206 -23.65 2.55 -23.28
C PHE A 206 -22.43 1.91 -22.61
N ALA A 207 -21.68 2.68 -21.78
CA ALA A 207 -20.52 2.15 -21.10
C ALA A 207 -20.88 1.12 -19.99
N LEU A 208 -22.04 1.24 -19.35
CA LEU A 208 -22.52 0.24 -18.38
C LEU A 208 -22.95 -1.08 -19.04
N SER A 209 -23.37 -1.03 -20.30
CA SER A 209 -23.89 -2.19 -21.06
C SER A 209 -22.85 -2.86 -21.94
N THR A 210 -21.66 -2.28 -22.12
CA THR A 210 -20.65 -2.73 -23.08
C THR A 210 -19.38 -3.18 -22.35
N GLU A 211 -19.05 -4.46 -22.43
CA GLU A 211 -17.81 -5.01 -21.89
C GLU A 211 -16.59 -4.36 -22.54
N GLY A 212 -15.60 -3.99 -21.72
CA GLY A 212 -14.38 -3.32 -22.19
C GLY A 212 -14.50 -1.81 -22.41
N VAL A 213 -15.66 -1.22 -22.12
CA VAL A 213 -15.90 0.22 -22.01
C VAL A 213 -16.20 0.54 -20.55
N GLU A 214 -15.47 1.47 -19.95
CA GLU A 214 -15.62 1.80 -18.54
C GLU A 214 -16.00 3.26 -18.34
N ASN A 215 -16.87 3.51 -17.36
CA ASN A 215 -17.21 4.86 -16.93
C ASN A 215 -16.18 5.41 -15.96
N ALA A 216 -15.99 6.71 -15.99
CA ALA A 216 -15.29 7.46 -14.96
C ALA A 216 -16.01 8.80 -14.70
N SER A 217 -15.95 9.26 -13.46
CA SER A 217 -16.49 10.57 -13.09
C SER A 217 -15.43 11.46 -12.48
N CYS A 218 -15.49 12.75 -12.82
CA CYS A 218 -14.79 13.78 -12.05
C CYS A 218 -15.64 14.17 -10.85
N GLU A 219 -15.13 13.89 -9.65
CA GLU A 219 -15.84 14.16 -8.39
C GLU A 219 -16.09 15.68 -8.23
N PHE A 220 -17.30 16.04 -7.83
CA PHE A 220 -17.71 17.40 -7.55
C PHE A 220 -18.34 17.50 -6.17
N ASP A 221 -17.87 18.43 -5.36
CA ASP A 221 -18.44 18.67 -4.04
C ASP A 221 -19.61 19.66 -4.14
N VAL A 222 -20.81 19.15 -4.04
CA VAL A 222 -22.05 19.91 -4.06
C VAL A 222 -22.16 20.84 -2.84
N GLN A 223 -21.51 20.51 -1.71
CA GLN A 223 -21.59 21.34 -0.51
C GLN A 223 -20.77 22.63 -0.64
N THR A 224 -19.60 22.54 -1.24
CA THR A 224 -18.71 23.70 -1.45
C THR A 224 -18.88 24.35 -2.81
N LEU A 225 -19.62 23.73 -3.74
CA LEU A 225 -19.72 24.09 -5.17
C LEU A 225 -18.34 24.13 -5.86
N ARG A 226 -17.43 23.26 -5.43
CA ARG A 226 -16.07 23.19 -5.98
C ARG A 226 -15.77 21.82 -6.53
N PRO A 227 -15.03 21.73 -7.64
CA PRO A 227 -14.49 20.46 -8.10
C PRO A 227 -13.43 19.94 -7.10
N THR A 228 -13.46 18.66 -6.82
CA THR A 228 -12.39 18.01 -6.05
C THR A 228 -11.23 17.57 -6.94
N TYR A 229 -11.42 17.59 -8.27
CA TYR A 229 -10.47 17.13 -9.30
C TYR A 229 -10.06 15.65 -9.17
N ARG A 230 -10.79 14.87 -8.39
CA ARG A 230 -10.56 13.41 -8.26
C ARG A 230 -11.29 12.67 -9.37
N LEU A 231 -10.62 11.72 -9.99
CA LEU A 231 -11.22 10.82 -11.00
C LEU A 231 -11.61 9.49 -10.34
N LEU A 232 -12.89 9.16 -10.41
CA LEU A 232 -13.45 7.90 -9.91
C LEU A 232 -13.75 6.99 -11.11
N ILE A 233 -12.90 5.98 -11.34
CA ILE A 233 -13.08 5.01 -12.43
C ILE A 233 -14.01 3.89 -11.95
N GLY A 234 -14.95 3.47 -12.81
CA GLY A 234 -15.96 2.46 -12.52
C GLY A 234 -17.29 3.04 -12.07
N VAL A 235 -17.45 4.38 -12.10
CA VAL A 235 -18.70 5.05 -11.75
C VAL A 235 -19.00 6.16 -12.75
N PRO A 236 -20.19 6.17 -13.37
CA PRO A 236 -20.64 7.28 -14.20
C PRO A 236 -20.88 8.53 -13.33
N GLY A 237 -20.61 9.71 -13.88
CA GLY A 237 -20.84 10.97 -13.17
C GLY A 237 -22.32 11.33 -13.06
N LYS A 238 -22.70 11.78 -11.88
CA LYS A 238 -24.04 12.29 -11.59
C LYS A 238 -24.22 13.70 -12.19
N SER A 239 -25.41 13.99 -12.67
CA SER A 239 -25.83 15.36 -12.96
C SER A 239 -26.12 16.13 -11.67
N ASN A 240 -25.45 17.24 -11.45
CA ASN A 240 -25.62 18.07 -10.26
C ASN A 240 -26.34 19.40 -10.54
N ALA A 241 -26.96 19.55 -11.72
CA ALA A 241 -27.55 20.79 -12.16
C ALA A 241 -28.57 21.35 -11.16
N PHE A 242 -29.51 20.55 -10.69
CA PHE A 242 -30.52 20.97 -9.72
C PHE A 242 -29.91 21.37 -8.37
N ALA A 243 -28.99 20.58 -7.85
CA ALA A 243 -28.34 20.87 -6.58
C ALA A 243 -27.48 22.15 -6.65
N ILE A 244 -26.80 22.36 -7.79
CA ILE A 244 -26.04 23.58 -8.06
C ILE A 244 -27.00 24.80 -8.16
N SER A 245 -28.09 24.69 -8.93
CA SER A 245 -29.07 25.76 -9.12
C SER A 245 -29.73 26.16 -7.81
N GLN A 246 -30.11 25.19 -6.97
CA GLN A 246 -30.67 25.43 -5.64
C GLN A 246 -29.70 26.22 -4.75
N ARG A 247 -28.42 25.84 -4.75
CA ARG A 247 -27.39 26.54 -3.98
C ARG A 247 -27.08 27.94 -4.50
N LEU A 248 -27.23 28.16 -5.79
CA LEU A 248 -27.08 29.49 -6.41
C LEU A 248 -28.30 30.40 -6.17
N GLY A 249 -29.36 29.84 -5.55
CA GLY A 249 -30.54 30.64 -5.14
C GLY A 249 -31.71 30.53 -6.10
N LEU A 250 -31.74 29.58 -7.02
CA LEU A 250 -32.93 29.30 -7.82
C LEU A 250 -34.07 28.86 -6.90
N PRO A 251 -35.28 29.45 -6.98
CA PRO A 251 -36.41 29.09 -6.16
C PRO A 251 -36.77 27.58 -6.28
N GLU A 252 -37.12 26.98 -5.16
CA GLU A 252 -37.36 25.54 -5.05
C GLU A 252 -38.49 25.06 -5.95
N PHE A 253 -39.58 25.86 -6.08
CA PHE A 253 -40.69 25.51 -6.95
C PHE A 253 -40.30 25.37 -8.43
N LEU A 254 -39.34 26.18 -8.94
CA LEU A 254 -38.83 26.05 -10.31
C LEU A 254 -38.00 24.77 -10.48
N ILE A 255 -37.33 24.32 -9.42
CA ILE A 255 -36.57 23.07 -9.44
C ILE A 255 -37.52 21.87 -9.41
N GLU A 256 -38.61 21.94 -8.63
CA GLU A 256 -39.64 20.93 -8.58
C GLU A 256 -40.36 20.80 -9.93
N ASP A 257 -40.82 21.92 -10.50
CA ASP A 257 -41.41 21.93 -11.84
C ASP A 257 -40.46 21.34 -12.90
N ALA A 258 -39.16 21.67 -12.83
CA ALA A 258 -38.19 21.13 -13.76
C ALA A 258 -37.96 19.61 -13.57
N LYS A 259 -38.04 19.10 -12.35
CA LYS A 259 -37.97 17.65 -12.08
C LYS A 259 -39.19 16.90 -12.60
N GLU A 260 -40.37 17.51 -12.59
CA GLU A 260 -41.60 16.90 -13.14
C GLU A 260 -41.53 16.75 -14.67
N VAL A 261 -40.76 17.57 -15.35
CA VAL A 261 -40.55 17.50 -16.81
C VAL A 261 -39.62 16.35 -17.19
N LEU A 262 -38.75 15.89 -16.26
CA LEU A 262 -37.87 14.75 -16.50
C LEU A 262 -38.66 13.44 -16.53
N SER A 263 -38.24 12.51 -17.37
CA SER A 263 -38.82 11.17 -17.40
C SER A 263 -38.56 10.41 -16.10
N HIS A 264 -39.50 9.54 -15.70
CA HIS A 264 -39.31 8.67 -14.53
C HIS A 264 -38.11 7.70 -14.65
N GLU A 265 -37.68 7.39 -15.87
CA GLU A 265 -36.53 6.53 -16.13
C GLU A 265 -35.23 7.26 -15.88
N ASP A 266 -35.14 8.54 -16.28
CA ASP A 266 -33.96 9.39 -16.03
C ASP A 266 -33.71 9.60 -14.53
N VAL A 267 -34.79 9.82 -13.76
CA VAL A 267 -34.70 10.02 -12.30
C VAL A 267 -34.20 8.74 -11.61
N LYS A 268 -34.75 7.57 -11.97
CA LYS A 268 -34.30 6.28 -11.40
C LYS A 268 -32.84 5.98 -11.73
N PHE A 269 -32.41 6.33 -12.94
CA PHE A 269 -31.03 6.12 -13.36
C PHE A 269 -30.04 7.00 -12.57
N GLU A 270 -30.36 8.26 -12.33
CA GLU A 270 -29.55 9.16 -11.52
C GLU A 270 -29.48 8.74 -10.04
N ASP A 271 -30.56 8.12 -9.50
CA ASP A 271 -30.56 7.55 -8.15
C ASP A 271 -29.60 6.35 -8.04
N VAL A 272 -29.62 5.45 -9.02
CA VAL A 272 -28.69 4.30 -9.07
C VAL A 272 -27.23 4.77 -9.18
N ILE A 273 -26.96 5.78 -10.01
CA ILE A 273 -25.63 6.38 -10.10
C ILE A 273 -25.20 6.93 -8.72
N THR A 274 -26.11 7.58 -8.00
CA THR A 274 -25.82 8.14 -6.68
C THR A 274 -25.37 7.04 -5.69
N ASP A 275 -26.08 5.93 -5.64
CA ASP A 275 -25.75 4.79 -4.80
C ASP A 275 -24.39 4.17 -5.19
N LEU A 276 -24.13 4.05 -6.48
CA LEU A 276 -22.84 3.57 -7.00
C LEU A 276 -21.67 4.48 -6.61
N GLU A 277 -21.84 5.80 -6.72
CA GLU A 277 -20.81 6.78 -6.30
C GLU A 277 -20.50 6.67 -4.81
N ILE A 278 -21.52 6.59 -3.96
CA ILE A 278 -21.36 6.47 -2.49
C ILE A 278 -20.62 5.18 -2.14
N ASN A 279 -21.02 4.06 -2.73
CA ASN A 279 -20.41 2.77 -2.49
C ASN A 279 -18.96 2.73 -2.98
N ARG A 280 -18.69 3.28 -4.15
CA ARG A 280 -17.34 3.32 -4.72
C ARG A 280 -16.40 4.21 -3.90
N LYS A 281 -16.88 5.38 -3.47
CA LYS A 281 -16.13 6.30 -2.62
C LYS A 281 -15.75 5.65 -1.28
N SER A 282 -16.68 4.93 -0.66
CA SER A 282 -16.38 4.20 0.58
C SER A 282 -15.35 3.08 0.37
N LEU A 283 -15.44 2.33 -0.73
CA LEU A 283 -14.46 1.31 -1.10
C LEU A 283 -13.05 1.91 -1.35
N GLU A 284 -12.97 3.07 -1.99
CA GLU A 284 -11.68 3.72 -2.24
C GLU A 284 -11.02 4.20 -0.95
N ILE A 285 -11.80 4.78 -0.03
CA ILE A 285 -11.33 5.15 1.31
C ILE A 285 -10.85 3.93 2.11
N GLU A 286 -11.59 2.82 2.06
CA GLU A 286 -11.20 1.58 2.72
C GLU A 286 -9.92 0.99 2.13
N LYS A 287 -9.78 1.06 0.81
CA LYS A 287 -8.57 0.61 0.11
C LYS A 287 -7.34 1.45 0.48
N GLU A 288 -7.47 2.77 0.52
CA GLU A 288 -6.38 3.65 0.97
C GLU A 288 -5.95 3.32 2.41
N LYS A 289 -6.91 3.16 3.33
CA LYS A 289 -6.62 2.76 4.71
C LYS A 289 -5.96 1.38 4.80
N ALA A 290 -6.41 0.43 4.00
CA ALA A 290 -5.81 -0.90 3.96
C ALA A 290 -4.36 -0.88 3.45
N GLU A 291 -4.05 -0.03 2.46
CA GLU A 291 -2.68 0.18 2.00
C GLU A 291 -1.79 0.84 3.05
N GLU A 292 -2.31 1.81 3.79
CA GLU A 292 -1.59 2.44 4.92
C GLU A 292 -1.28 1.42 6.02
N TYR A 293 -2.29 0.66 6.45
CA TYR A 293 -2.09 -0.40 7.46
C TYR A 293 -1.10 -1.47 7.00
N ARG A 294 -1.11 -1.82 5.71
CA ARG A 294 -0.14 -2.77 5.16
C ARG A 294 1.29 -2.23 5.23
N LYS A 295 1.49 -0.95 4.90
CA LYS A 295 2.82 -0.31 5.00
C LYS A 295 3.30 -0.23 6.45
N GLU A 296 2.40 0.12 7.38
CA GLU A 296 2.71 0.18 8.80
C GLU A 296 3.05 -1.21 9.37
N ALA A 297 2.27 -2.24 9.01
CA ALA A 297 2.53 -3.62 9.41
C ALA A 297 3.89 -4.13 8.90
N GLU A 298 4.26 -3.82 7.67
CA GLU A 298 5.57 -4.19 7.12
C GLU A 298 6.72 -3.46 7.85
N ARG A 299 6.54 -2.18 8.14
CA ARG A 299 7.51 -1.41 8.95
C ARG A 299 7.72 -2.02 10.32
N LEU A 300 6.63 -2.32 11.03
CA LEU A 300 6.68 -2.95 12.35
C LEU A 300 7.30 -4.34 12.31
N ARG A 301 7.03 -5.12 11.27
CA ARG A 301 7.64 -6.43 11.06
C ARG A 301 9.15 -6.34 10.92
N VAL A 302 9.64 -5.41 10.09
CA VAL A 302 11.09 -5.19 9.92
C VAL A 302 11.74 -4.73 11.21
N GLU A 303 11.09 -3.86 11.98
CA GLU A 303 11.59 -3.39 13.27
C GLU A 303 11.64 -4.52 14.31
N ALA A 304 10.58 -5.31 14.41
CA ALA A 304 10.54 -6.48 15.29
C ALA A 304 11.63 -7.51 14.94
N GLN A 305 11.90 -7.73 13.66
CA GLN A 305 12.96 -8.62 13.23
C GLN A 305 14.34 -8.09 13.64
N LYS A 306 14.62 -6.80 13.45
CA LYS A 306 15.87 -6.18 13.93
C LYS A 306 16.05 -6.27 15.43
N GLN A 307 14.98 -6.07 16.20
CA GLN A 307 15.03 -6.23 17.66
C GLN A 307 15.33 -7.68 18.07
N ARG A 308 14.70 -8.64 17.40
CA ARG A 308 14.95 -10.08 17.64
C ARG A 308 16.39 -10.47 17.36
N GLU A 309 16.95 -10.00 16.26
CA GLU A 309 18.37 -10.24 15.92
C GLU A 309 19.31 -9.62 16.96
N LYS A 310 19.02 -8.40 17.40
CA LYS A 310 19.78 -7.73 18.45
C LYS A 310 19.74 -8.49 19.78
N LEU A 311 18.56 -8.98 20.17
CA LEU A 311 18.41 -9.81 21.38
C LEU A 311 19.15 -11.13 21.27
N ASN A 312 19.10 -11.81 20.12
CA ASN A 312 19.83 -13.04 19.91
C ASN A 312 21.35 -12.82 19.98
N SER A 313 21.86 -11.77 19.36
CA SER A 313 23.28 -11.44 19.45
C SER A 313 23.74 -11.11 20.87
N GLN A 314 22.92 -10.42 21.66
CA GLN A 314 23.18 -10.15 23.07
C GLN A 314 23.19 -11.44 23.88
N ARG A 315 22.22 -12.33 23.65
CA ARG A 315 22.13 -13.63 24.29
C ARG A 315 23.36 -14.48 24.02
N GLU A 316 23.81 -14.54 22.79
CA GLU A 316 25.03 -15.28 22.40
C GLU A 316 26.28 -14.72 23.09
N LYS A 317 26.41 -13.38 23.16
CA LYS A 317 27.52 -12.74 23.88
C LYS A 317 27.52 -13.09 25.38
N ILE A 318 26.34 -13.12 26.02
CA ILE A 318 26.21 -13.49 27.44
C ILE A 318 26.59 -14.96 27.65
N ILE A 319 26.08 -15.85 26.80
CA ILE A 319 26.39 -17.28 26.88
C ILE A 319 27.90 -17.53 26.66
N ARG A 320 28.49 -16.84 25.68
CA ARG A 320 29.94 -16.97 25.42
C ARG A 320 30.78 -16.52 26.61
N LYS A 321 30.44 -15.36 27.23
CA LYS A 321 31.12 -14.88 28.45
C LYS A 321 30.96 -15.84 29.61
N ALA A 322 29.76 -16.35 29.85
CA ALA A 322 29.50 -17.33 30.92
C ALA A 322 30.30 -18.63 30.72
N ASN A 323 30.38 -19.11 29.48
CA ASN A 323 31.20 -20.31 29.16
C ASN A 323 32.70 -20.05 29.34
N GLU A 324 33.18 -18.85 29.02
CA GLU A 324 34.58 -18.48 29.19
C GLU A 324 34.95 -18.35 30.68
N GLU A 325 34.10 -17.75 31.49
CA GLU A 325 34.23 -17.66 32.93
C GLU A 325 34.20 -19.07 33.61
N ALA A 326 33.29 -19.95 33.15
CA ALA A 326 33.20 -21.30 33.62
C ALA A 326 34.49 -22.11 33.27
N ARG A 327 35.04 -21.91 32.09
CA ARG A 327 36.28 -22.57 31.65
C ARG A 327 37.49 -22.13 32.46
N ILE A 328 37.60 -20.83 32.78
CA ILE A 328 38.67 -20.32 33.64
C ILE A 328 38.55 -20.90 35.06
N LEU A 329 37.34 -20.94 35.64
CA LEU A 329 37.12 -21.51 36.97
C LEU A 329 37.45 -22.99 37.05
N ILE A 330 37.12 -23.76 35.99
CA ILE A 330 37.48 -25.20 35.94
C ILE A 330 39.00 -25.37 35.79
N SER A 331 39.67 -24.55 35.01
CA SER A 331 41.12 -24.58 34.85
C SER A 331 41.84 -24.27 36.17
N ASP A 332 41.41 -23.20 36.85
CA ASP A 332 41.99 -22.83 38.17
C ASP A 332 41.79 -23.93 39.22
N ALA A 333 40.59 -24.53 39.26
CA ALA A 333 40.29 -25.64 40.17
C ALA A 333 41.15 -26.88 39.88
N LYS A 334 41.42 -27.18 38.62
CA LYS A 334 42.29 -28.27 38.20
C LYS A 334 43.73 -28.03 38.59
N ASP A 335 44.26 -26.83 38.37
CA ASP A 335 45.63 -26.49 38.71
C ASP A 335 45.86 -26.52 40.24
N GLU A 336 44.85 -26.12 41.01
CA GLU A 336 44.91 -26.19 42.47
C GLU A 336 44.84 -27.64 42.99
N ALA A 337 43.98 -28.47 42.39
CA ALA A 337 43.95 -29.92 42.67
C ALA A 337 45.27 -30.63 42.37
N ASP A 338 45.89 -30.29 41.24
CA ASP A 338 47.18 -30.89 40.83
C ASP A 338 48.32 -30.47 41.83
N LYS A 339 48.30 -29.23 42.30
CA LYS A 339 49.25 -28.78 43.36
C LYS A 339 49.08 -29.58 44.65
N VAL A 340 47.86 -29.74 45.15
CA VAL A 340 47.57 -30.47 46.35
C VAL A 340 47.91 -31.96 46.21
N LEU A 341 47.65 -32.57 45.06
CA LEU A 341 48.04 -33.95 44.74
C LEU A 341 49.57 -34.12 44.79
N LYS A 342 50.33 -33.18 44.24
CA LYS A 342 51.80 -33.21 44.34
C LYS A 342 52.30 -33.10 45.79
N GLU A 343 51.68 -32.28 46.61
CA GLU A 343 52.02 -32.15 48.04
C GLU A 343 51.65 -33.41 48.77
N ILE A 344 50.52 -34.03 48.59
CA ILE A 344 50.12 -35.30 49.17
C ILE A 344 51.11 -36.40 48.84
N ARG A 345 51.54 -36.49 47.55
CA ARG A 345 52.56 -37.50 47.14
C ARG A 345 53.92 -37.28 47.80
N LYS A 346 54.32 -36.03 48.07
CA LYS A 346 55.55 -35.73 48.83
C LYS A 346 55.40 -36.14 50.29
N LEU A 347 54.28 -35.90 50.93
CA LEU A 347 54.01 -36.27 52.33
C LEU A 347 53.86 -37.76 52.52
N GLN A 348 53.33 -38.47 51.52
CA GLN A 348 53.33 -40.01 51.52
C GLN A 348 54.70 -40.58 51.52
N ARG A 349 55.70 -39.99 50.85
CA ARG A 349 57.10 -40.46 50.83
C ARG A 349 57.82 -40.27 52.18
N ILE A 350 57.30 -39.32 53.03
CA ILE A 350 57.88 -38.98 54.35
C ILE A 350 57.16 -39.73 55.50
N GLY A 351 56.11 -40.52 55.19
CA GLY A 351 55.38 -41.37 56.16
C GLY A 351 54.46 -40.57 57.13
N ASN A 352 54.15 -39.32 56.86
CA ASN A 352 53.37 -38.44 57.74
C ASN A 352 51.86 -38.51 57.45
N THR A 353 51.16 -39.52 57.98
CA THR A 353 49.75 -39.80 57.77
C THR A 353 48.82 -38.69 58.25
N LYS A 354 49.22 -38.01 59.36
CA LYS A 354 48.41 -36.93 59.93
C LYS A 354 48.34 -35.68 59.02
N ALA A 355 49.45 -35.30 58.41
CA ALA A 355 49.53 -34.19 57.49
C ALA A 355 48.79 -34.44 56.16
N ILE A 356 48.68 -35.72 55.75
CA ILE A 356 47.91 -36.12 54.56
C ILE A 356 46.38 -35.90 54.79
N GLU A 357 45.90 -36.28 55.96
CA GLU A 357 44.50 -36.17 56.33
C GLU A 357 44.08 -34.68 56.47
N GLU A 358 44.92 -33.83 57.07
CA GLU A 358 44.71 -32.39 57.12
C GLU A 358 44.62 -31.74 55.72
N LYS A 359 45.47 -32.18 54.80
CA LYS A 359 45.44 -31.65 53.42
C LYS A 359 44.23 -32.15 52.63
N ARG A 360 43.79 -33.39 52.82
CA ARG A 360 42.55 -33.93 52.27
C ARG A 360 41.31 -33.14 52.77
N GLN A 361 41.25 -32.86 54.06
CA GLN A 361 40.16 -32.10 54.66
C GLN A 361 40.15 -30.66 54.13
N SER A 362 41.31 -30.03 53.99
CA SER A 362 41.46 -28.68 53.42
C SER A 362 40.97 -28.66 51.95
N LEU A 363 41.23 -29.68 51.15
CA LEU A 363 40.74 -29.79 49.79
C LEU A 363 39.22 -29.93 49.75
N LYS A 364 38.65 -30.76 50.63
CA LYS A 364 37.20 -30.94 50.76
C LYS A 364 36.48 -29.66 51.15
N ASP A 365 37.05 -28.88 52.08
CA ASP A 365 36.53 -27.58 52.50
C ASP A 365 36.62 -26.51 51.42
N LYS A 366 37.67 -26.56 50.58
CA LYS A 366 37.79 -25.66 49.43
C LYS A 366 36.81 -26.03 48.33
N MET A 367 36.62 -27.31 48.03
CA MET A 367 35.62 -27.79 47.04
C MET A 367 34.21 -27.41 47.51
N SER A 368 33.85 -27.56 48.76
CA SER A 368 32.55 -27.15 49.28
C SER A 368 32.34 -25.64 49.24
N LYS A 369 33.40 -24.81 49.36
CA LYS A 369 33.35 -23.37 49.15
C LYS A 369 33.12 -22.97 47.66
N VAL A 370 33.70 -23.71 46.72
CA VAL A 370 33.47 -23.49 45.28
C VAL A 370 32.04 -23.91 44.90
N GLU A 371 31.59 -25.07 45.41
CA GLU A 371 30.21 -25.54 45.25
C GLU A 371 29.18 -24.55 45.84
N SER A 372 29.46 -24.00 47.03
CA SER A 372 28.60 -22.99 47.65
C SER A 372 28.60 -21.64 46.92
N LYS A 373 29.68 -21.30 46.19
CA LYS A 373 29.70 -20.10 45.35
C LYS A 373 28.89 -20.32 44.07
N LEU A 374 28.90 -21.50 43.50
CA LEU A 374 28.06 -21.87 42.34
C LEU A 374 26.59 -21.97 42.74
N SER A 375 26.27 -22.51 43.91
CA SER A 375 24.89 -22.62 44.40
C SER A 375 24.30 -21.30 44.95
N LYS A 376 25.13 -20.33 45.32
CA LYS A 376 24.66 -19.03 45.80
C LYS A 376 23.92 -18.15 44.77
N ASN A 377 24.06 -18.50 43.48
CA ASN A 377 23.32 -17.80 42.44
C ASN A 377 21.85 -18.27 42.25
N GLU A 378 21.41 -19.30 42.99
CA GLU A 378 20.03 -19.83 42.87
C GLU A 378 19.10 -19.42 44.05
N LYS A 379 19.59 -18.77 45.12
CA LYS A 379 18.70 -18.26 46.19
C LYS A 379 18.35 -16.80 45.92
N LYS A 380 17.54 -16.53 44.90
CA LYS A 380 16.72 -15.30 44.87
C LYS A 380 15.64 -15.48 45.93
N ASN A 381 15.61 -14.60 46.92
CA ASN A 381 14.49 -14.49 47.86
C ASN A 381 13.24 -14.09 47.06
N TYR A 382 12.44 -15.09 46.73
CA TYR A 382 11.12 -14.84 46.20
C TYR A 382 10.19 -14.41 47.30
N ASN A 383 9.41 -13.34 47.13
CA ASN A 383 8.35 -13.00 48.06
C ASN A 383 7.28 -14.10 47.97
N VAL A 384 7.37 -15.04 48.93
CA VAL A 384 6.37 -16.11 49.09
C VAL A 384 5.04 -15.45 49.49
N PRO A 385 3.94 -15.66 48.79
CA PRO A 385 2.66 -15.06 49.13
C PRO A 385 2.12 -15.62 50.44
N GLU A 386 1.82 -14.75 51.41
CA GLU A 386 1.25 -15.13 52.70
C GLU A 386 -0.19 -15.66 52.58
N LYS A 387 -0.93 -15.21 51.61
CA LYS A 387 -2.30 -15.66 51.32
C LYS A 387 -2.45 -15.82 49.80
N LEU A 388 -2.99 -16.95 49.36
CA LEU A 388 -3.33 -17.24 47.99
C LEU A 388 -4.84 -17.46 47.86
N VAL A 389 -5.42 -16.92 46.80
CA VAL A 389 -6.82 -17.10 46.46
C VAL A 389 -6.91 -17.88 45.14
N ILE A 390 -7.94 -18.71 44.98
CA ILE A 390 -8.18 -19.40 43.72
C ILE A 390 -8.43 -18.35 42.63
N GLY A 391 -7.66 -18.43 41.54
CA GLY A 391 -7.69 -17.45 40.44
C GLY A 391 -6.49 -16.48 40.42
N ASP A 392 -5.66 -16.45 41.46
CA ASP A 392 -4.47 -15.60 41.49
C ASP A 392 -3.47 -16.01 40.40
N LYS A 393 -2.90 -15.00 39.73
CA LYS A 393 -1.78 -15.22 38.82
C LYS A 393 -0.49 -15.34 39.58
N VAL A 394 0.18 -16.45 39.42
CA VAL A 394 1.43 -16.77 40.08
C VAL A 394 2.50 -17.21 39.09
N LYS A 395 3.73 -16.88 39.37
CA LYS A 395 4.88 -17.39 38.65
C LYS A 395 5.44 -18.60 39.38
N VAL A 396 5.51 -19.75 38.70
CA VAL A 396 6.13 -20.99 39.18
C VAL A 396 7.61 -20.93 38.81
N HIS A 397 8.47 -20.81 39.84
CA HIS A 397 9.90 -20.58 39.66
C HIS A 397 10.63 -21.82 39.15
N SER A 398 10.27 -23.03 39.66
CA SER A 398 10.84 -24.30 39.17
C SER A 398 10.61 -24.56 37.70
N LEU A 399 9.51 -24.05 37.13
CA LEU A 399 9.15 -24.20 35.71
C LEU A 399 9.41 -22.94 34.88
N ASN A 400 9.75 -21.83 35.56
CA ASN A 400 9.87 -20.49 34.95
C ASN A 400 8.67 -20.09 34.09
N GLN A 401 7.46 -20.46 34.51
CA GLN A 401 6.19 -20.20 33.82
C GLN A 401 5.19 -19.52 34.71
N SER A 402 4.34 -18.66 34.15
CA SER A 402 3.21 -18.07 34.87
C SER A 402 1.97 -18.97 34.73
N GLY A 403 1.19 -19.08 35.80
CA GLY A 403 -0.03 -19.87 35.84
C GLY A 403 -1.07 -19.24 36.77
N VAL A 404 -2.22 -19.90 36.88
CA VAL A 404 -3.33 -19.48 37.74
C VAL A 404 -3.57 -20.53 38.82
N VAL A 405 -3.71 -20.09 40.06
CA VAL A 405 -3.98 -20.94 41.21
C VAL A 405 -5.32 -21.65 41.02
N ALA A 406 -5.32 -22.98 41.02
CA ALA A 406 -6.53 -23.79 40.87
C ALA A 406 -7.05 -24.37 42.19
N THR A 407 -6.18 -24.57 43.19
CA THR A 407 -6.59 -25.05 44.56
C THR A 407 -5.86 -24.27 45.64
N LEU A 408 -6.47 -24.16 46.81
CA LEU A 408 -5.81 -23.61 47.97
C LEU A 408 -4.71 -24.54 48.50
N PRO A 409 -3.70 -24.04 49.27
CA PRO A 409 -2.62 -24.86 49.81
C PRO A 409 -3.17 -25.96 50.75
N ASP A 410 -2.65 -27.16 50.60
CA ASP A 410 -2.93 -28.29 51.49
C ASP A 410 -2.10 -28.16 52.81
N LYS A 411 -2.29 -29.12 53.75
CA LYS A 411 -1.57 -29.13 55.06
C LYS A 411 -0.05 -29.18 54.90
N ASN A 412 0.46 -29.56 53.73
CA ASN A 412 1.90 -29.66 53.39
C ASN A 412 2.37 -28.46 52.57
N GLY A 413 1.52 -27.47 52.28
CA GLY A 413 1.83 -26.28 51.53
C GLY A 413 1.86 -26.50 50.01
N ASN A 414 1.26 -27.57 49.46
CA ASN A 414 1.18 -27.82 48.06
C ASN A 414 -0.04 -27.17 47.44
N VAL A 415 0.15 -26.54 46.29
CA VAL A 415 -0.87 -25.78 45.53
C VAL A 415 -0.89 -26.30 44.08
N THR A 416 -2.06 -26.53 43.54
CA THR A 416 -2.20 -26.86 42.14
C THR A 416 -2.33 -25.57 41.33
N VAL A 417 -1.42 -25.36 40.39
CA VAL A 417 -1.38 -24.22 39.49
C VAL A 417 -1.67 -24.71 38.08
N LYS A 418 -2.53 -24.00 37.35
CA LYS A 418 -2.82 -24.25 35.95
C LYS A 418 -1.90 -23.38 35.09
N THR A 419 -0.93 -24.00 34.39
CA THR A 419 -0.03 -23.35 33.44
C THR A 419 -0.43 -23.77 32.02
N GLY A 420 -1.11 -22.88 31.31
CA GLY A 420 -1.67 -23.20 29.99
C GLY A 420 -2.72 -24.33 30.05
N ILE A 421 -2.43 -25.46 29.40
CA ILE A 421 -3.32 -26.65 29.34
C ILE A 421 -3.02 -27.65 30.47
N MET A 422 -1.91 -27.50 31.18
CA MET A 422 -1.46 -28.48 32.23
C MET A 422 -1.77 -27.99 33.64
N LYS A 423 -2.07 -28.94 34.55
CA LYS A 423 -2.16 -28.70 35.97
C LYS A 423 -0.92 -29.27 36.66
N VAL A 424 -0.21 -28.44 37.40
CA VAL A 424 1.02 -28.82 38.11
C VAL A 424 0.87 -28.52 39.58
N THR A 425 1.23 -29.50 40.41
CA THR A 425 1.21 -29.31 41.87
C THR A 425 2.61 -28.89 42.31
N VAL A 426 2.71 -27.73 42.92
CA VAL A 426 3.98 -27.14 43.39
C VAL A 426 3.84 -26.62 44.81
N ASN A 427 4.95 -26.52 45.56
CA ASN A 427 4.92 -25.98 46.90
C ASN A 427 4.79 -24.45 46.88
N ILE A 428 4.07 -23.87 47.84
CA ILE A 428 3.83 -22.41 47.95
C ILE A 428 5.14 -21.59 47.97
N LYS A 429 6.24 -22.21 48.45
CA LYS A 429 7.58 -21.58 48.50
C LYS A 429 8.19 -21.39 47.11
N ASP A 430 7.69 -22.08 46.13
CA ASP A 430 8.12 -21.99 44.73
C ASP A 430 7.26 -21.05 43.88
N LEU A 431 6.34 -20.34 44.51
CA LEU A 431 5.42 -19.42 43.89
C LEU A 431 5.71 -17.95 44.30
N SER A 432 5.56 -17.04 43.33
CA SER A 432 5.45 -15.60 43.63
C SER A 432 4.22 -15.02 42.94
N LEU A 433 3.57 -14.04 43.52
CA LEU A 433 2.49 -13.29 42.87
C LEU A 433 3.06 -12.56 41.66
N ASP A 434 2.42 -12.74 40.48
CA ASP A 434 2.77 -12.04 39.27
C ASP A 434 2.08 -10.67 39.25
N GLN A 435 2.78 -9.62 39.77
CA GLN A 435 2.33 -8.24 39.80
C GLN A 435 2.55 -7.49 38.48
N SER A 436 2.86 -8.19 37.39
CA SER A 436 2.88 -7.54 36.08
C SER A 436 1.47 -7.07 35.78
N ASP A 437 1.28 -5.74 35.78
CA ASP A 437 0.05 -5.10 35.32
C ASP A 437 -0.42 -5.76 34.02
N SER A 438 -1.58 -6.37 34.13
CA SER A 438 -2.29 -6.91 33.00
C SER A 438 -2.54 -5.77 32.01
N VAL A 439 -1.72 -5.66 30.98
CA VAL A 439 -2.24 -5.24 29.70
C VAL A 439 -3.32 -6.27 29.40
N ILE A 440 -4.55 -5.92 29.72
CA ILE A 440 -5.74 -6.64 29.31
C ILE A 440 -5.60 -6.69 27.80
N MET A 441 -5.12 -7.81 27.26
CA MET A 441 -5.46 -8.17 25.89
C MET A 441 -6.98 -8.30 25.92
N ALA A 442 -7.63 -7.20 25.54
CA ALA A 442 -9.03 -7.22 25.19
C ALA A 442 -9.14 -8.34 24.14
N THR A 443 -9.68 -9.47 24.58
CA THR A 443 -10.25 -10.43 23.64
C THR A 443 -11.09 -9.60 22.69
N PRO A 444 -10.91 -9.70 21.37
CA PRO A 444 -11.76 -8.98 20.47
C PRO A 444 -13.19 -9.42 20.81
N LYS A 445 -13.96 -8.49 21.38
CA LYS A 445 -15.42 -8.65 21.46
C LYS A 445 -15.80 -8.91 20.02
N ARG A 446 -16.16 -10.16 19.71
CA ARG A 446 -16.90 -10.47 18.50
C ARG A 446 -18.07 -9.51 18.53
N PHE A 447 -18.03 -8.51 17.68
CA PHE A 447 -19.21 -7.77 17.29
C PHE A 447 -20.15 -8.80 16.66
N ALA A 448 -20.98 -9.37 17.49
CA ALA A 448 -22.18 -10.01 17.03
C ALA A 448 -23.04 -8.86 16.52
N SER A 449 -22.81 -8.47 15.25
CA SER A 449 -23.83 -7.75 14.50
C SER A 449 -25.06 -8.66 14.54
N SER A 450 -26.10 -8.20 15.23
CA SER A 450 -27.42 -8.81 15.24
C SER A 450 -28.04 -8.61 13.85
N ILE A 451 -27.52 -9.31 12.87
CA ILE A 451 -28.25 -9.56 11.64
C ILE A 451 -29.34 -10.53 12.05
N LYS A 452 -30.56 -10.03 12.22
CA LYS A 452 -31.77 -10.82 12.27
C LYS A 452 -31.83 -11.61 10.96
N ARG A 453 -31.27 -12.81 10.95
CA ARG A 453 -31.53 -13.79 9.90
C ARG A 453 -33.00 -14.18 10.02
N LYS A 454 -33.81 -13.69 9.09
CA LYS A 454 -35.10 -14.33 8.83
C LYS A 454 -34.78 -15.80 8.52
N LYS A 455 -35.27 -16.70 9.39
CA LYS A 455 -35.25 -18.13 9.14
C LYS A 455 -36.03 -18.38 7.84
N ALA A 456 -35.32 -18.67 6.76
CA ALA A 456 -35.93 -19.37 5.64
C ALA A 456 -36.05 -20.81 6.10
N SER A 457 -37.27 -21.22 6.41
CA SER A 457 -37.65 -22.61 6.60
C SER A 457 -37.60 -23.29 5.22
N ASN A 458 -37.00 -24.47 5.16
CA ASN A 458 -36.82 -25.37 4.03
C ASN A 458 -35.60 -25.08 3.11
N VAL A 459 -34.43 -25.51 3.60
CA VAL A 459 -33.35 -25.95 2.74
C VAL A 459 -33.01 -27.39 3.19
N SER A 460 -33.15 -28.36 2.29
CA SER A 460 -32.76 -29.75 2.54
C SER A 460 -31.22 -29.83 2.64
N ALA A 461 -30.72 -30.65 3.56
CA ALA A 461 -29.28 -30.81 3.82
C ALA A 461 -28.56 -31.71 2.82
N GLU A 462 -29.22 -32.20 1.79
CA GLU A 462 -28.67 -33.08 0.76
C GLU A 462 -28.89 -32.49 -0.64
N ILE A 463 -27.81 -32.30 -1.38
CA ILE A 463 -27.81 -31.97 -2.81
C ILE A 463 -27.42 -33.26 -3.55
N ASP A 464 -28.37 -33.88 -4.25
CA ASP A 464 -28.13 -35.01 -5.16
C ASP A 464 -27.59 -34.47 -6.50
N LEU A 465 -26.31 -34.72 -6.76
CA LEU A 465 -25.62 -34.30 -7.99
C LEU A 465 -25.72 -35.32 -9.15
N ARG A 466 -26.53 -36.35 -9.02
CA ARG A 466 -26.73 -37.36 -10.08
C ARG A 466 -27.72 -36.82 -11.10
N GLY A 467 -27.24 -36.29 -12.21
CA GLY A 467 -28.07 -35.87 -13.34
C GLY A 467 -27.75 -34.54 -14.00
N CYS A 468 -26.67 -33.89 -13.62
CA CYS A 468 -26.16 -32.71 -14.36
C CYS A 468 -24.98 -33.15 -15.24
N LEU A 469 -25.28 -33.46 -16.48
CA LEU A 469 -24.41 -33.48 -17.64
C LEU A 469 -24.67 -32.22 -18.43
#